data_9cbedb37375a88693012260db10d3a25
#
_entry.id   9cbedb37375a88693012260db10d3a25
#
_cell.length_a   1.000
_cell.length_b   1.000
_cell.length_c   1.000
_cell.angle_alpha   90.00
_cell.angle_beta   90.00
_cell.angle_gamma   90.00
#
_symmetry.space_group_name_H-M   'P 1'
#
loop_
_entity.id
_entity.type
_entity.pdbx_description
1 polymer ?
#
loop_
_entity_poly.entity_id
_entity_poly.type
_entity_poly.pdbx_seq_one_letter_code
_entity_poly.pdbx_strand_id
1 'polypeptide(L)'
;MKDPRFTKLAHNLINYSCRLKKGEKVLIEGIGDCEALVKELVKEAYKAKAIPLVTLKNKEVDREILMGASKEQLELMAKYEAARMSDMDAYIGIRAGQNSAETSDVPSEKLSLYSKYFANPVHGEIRVPKTRWVVLRYPNYSMAQAANMS
;
A
#
# COMPACT_ATOMS: atom_id res chain seq x y z
N MET A 1 -15.34 9.80 -15.27
CA MET A 1 -14.92 11.21 -15.15
C MET A 1 -13.77 11.32 -14.17
N LYS A 2 -12.75 12.07 -14.51
CA LYS A 2 -11.58 12.25 -13.65
C LYS A 2 -11.88 13.28 -12.55
N ASP A 3 -11.66 12.90 -11.30
CA ASP A 3 -11.83 13.82 -10.17
C ASP A 3 -10.56 14.66 -10.02
N PRO A 4 -10.63 15.99 -10.15
CA PRO A 4 -9.45 16.86 -10.05
C PRO A 4 -8.78 16.82 -8.67
N ARG A 5 -9.49 16.39 -7.64
CA ARG A 5 -8.92 16.24 -6.29
C ARG A 5 -7.87 15.12 -6.27
N PHE A 6 -8.04 14.09 -7.08
CA PHE A 6 -7.06 13.00 -7.17
C PHE A 6 -5.76 13.47 -7.80
N THR A 7 -5.85 14.30 -8.84
CA THR A 7 -4.66 14.89 -9.47
C THR A 7 -3.87 15.73 -8.46
N LYS A 8 -4.58 16.57 -7.70
CA LYS A 8 -3.95 17.43 -6.68
C LYS A 8 -3.33 16.61 -5.55
N LEU A 9 -4.05 15.60 -5.07
CA LEU A 9 -3.55 14.71 -4.01
C LEU A 9 -2.30 13.96 -4.50
N ALA A 10 -2.36 13.40 -5.70
CA ALA A 10 -1.23 12.68 -6.28
C ALA A 10 0.00 13.60 -6.41
N HIS A 11 -0.20 14.83 -6.89
CA HIS A 11 0.86 15.81 -6.99
C HIS A 11 1.52 16.05 -5.63
N ASN A 12 0.72 16.23 -4.58
CA ASN A 12 1.21 16.48 -3.24
C ASN A 12 1.96 15.27 -2.66
N LEU A 13 1.45 14.06 -2.88
CA LEU A 13 2.10 12.84 -2.39
C LEU A 13 3.47 12.63 -3.04
N ILE A 14 3.56 12.82 -4.35
CA ILE A 14 4.81 12.62 -5.09
C ILE A 14 5.84 13.70 -4.76
N ASN A 15 5.43 14.97 -4.74
CA ASN A 15 6.36 16.08 -4.67
C ASN A 15 6.64 16.59 -3.26
N TYR A 16 5.70 16.45 -2.33
CA TYR A 16 5.86 16.95 -0.96
C TYR A 16 6.02 15.84 0.06
N SER A 17 5.17 14.83 0.05
CA SER A 17 5.27 13.73 1.02
C SER A 17 6.48 12.85 0.75
N CYS A 18 6.65 12.39 -0.47
CA CYS A 18 7.75 11.50 -0.86
C CYS A 18 8.95 12.24 -1.45
N ARG A 19 8.77 13.48 -1.88
CA ARG A 19 9.84 14.31 -2.45
C ARG A 19 10.65 13.58 -3.51
N LEU A 20 9.95 12.91 -4.42
CA LEU A 20 10.58 12.09 -5.45
C LEU A 20 11.39 12.94 -6.41
N LYS A 21 12.58 12.44 -6.74
CA LYS A 21 13.52 13.05 -7.68
C LYS A 21 13.71 12.14 -8.87
N LYS A 22 14.28 12.71 -9.94
CA LYS A 22 14.60 11.98 -11.17
C LYS A 22 15.39 10.71 -10.86
N GLY A 23 14.91 9.59 -11.40
CA GLY A 23 15.57 8.29 -11.28
C GLY A 23 15.25 7.53 -9.99
N GLU A 24 14.58 8.16 -9.04
CA GLU A 24 14.18 7.47 -7.82
C GLU A 24 13.02 6.50 -8.07
N LYS A 25 12.97 5.43 -7.29
CA LYS A 25 11.96 4.37 -7.42
C LYS A 25 10.93 4.51 -6.31
N VAL A 26 9.66 4.43 -6.70
CA VAL A 26 8.55 4.45 -5.75
C VAL A 26 7.66 3.23 -5.96
N LEU A 27 7.34 2.53 -4.87
CA LEU A 27 6.32 1.48 -4.90
C LEU A 27 4.98 2.09 -4.48
N ILE A 28 4.01 1.97 -5.36
CA ILE A 28 2.62 2.39 -5.12
C ILE A 28 1.80 1.12 -4.91
N GLU A 29 1.33 0.91 -3.69
CA GLU A 29 0.56 -0.28 -3.34
C GLU A 29 -0.87 0.11 -3.01
N GLY A 30 -1.82 -0.33 -3.84
CA GLY A 30 -3.23 -0.07 -3.64
C GLY A 30 -3.96 -1.32 -3.17
N ILE A 31 -4.72 -1.21 -2.10
CA ILE A 31 -5.55 -2.30 -1.58
C ILE A 31 -7.01 -1.89 -1.69
N GLY A 32 -7.78 -2.61 -2.50
CA GLY A 32 -9.17 -2.31 -2.78
C GLY A 32 -9.36 -1.43 -4.01
N ASP A 33 -10.51 -0.79 -4.12
CA ASP A 33 -10.89 0.02 -5.29
C ASP A 33 -10.27 1.40 -5.23
N CYS A 34 -9.05 1.53 -5.71
CA CYS A 34 -8.31 2.80 -5.68
C CYS A 34 -7.58 3.10 -6.99
N GLU A 35 -7.96 2.43 -8.07
CA GLU A 35 -7.25 2.54 -9.35
C GLU A 35 -7.22 3.98 -9.90
N ALA A 36 -8.27 4.75 -9.66
CA ALA A 36 -8.31 6.14 -10.12
C ALA A 36 -7.18 6.98 -9.53
N LEU A 37 -6.94 6.85 -8.22
CA LEU A 37 -5.83 7.54 -7.56
C LEU A 37 -4.48 6.94 -7.96
N VAL A 38 -4.38 5.64 -8.07
CA VAL A 38 -3.14 4.96 -8.49
C VAL A 38 -2.71 5.45 -9.87
N LYS A 39 -3.65 5.57 -10.81
CA LYS A 39 -3.34 6.09 -12.16
C LYS A 39 -2.78 7.51 -12.09
N GLU A 40 -3.35 8.36 -11.26
CA GLU A 40 -2.86 9.73 -11.11
C GLU A 40 -1.47 9.77 -10.46
N LEU A 41 -1.22 8.88 -9.49
CA LEU A 41 0.11 8.76 -8.87
C LEU A 41 1.17 8.34 -9.88
N VAL A 42 0.86 7.38 -10.74
CA VAL A 42 1.76 6.94 -11.81
C VAL A 42 2.09 8.11 -12.74
N LYS A 43 1.07 8.87 -13.16
CA LYS A 43 1.27 10.05 -14.03
C LYS A 43 2.17 11.10 -13.36
N GLU A 44 1.94 11.39 -12.09
CA GLU A 44 2.74 12.37 -11.36
C GLU A 44 4.17 11.89 -11.13
N ALA A 45 4.37 10.58 -10.89
CA ALA A 45 5.71 10.01 -10.79
C ALA A 45 6.49 10.18 -12.11
N TYR A 46 5.85 9.93 -13.23
CA TYR A 46 6.48 10.16 -14.54
C TYR A 46 6.80 11.63 -14.78
N LYS A 47 5.94 12.55 -14.35
CA LYS A 47 6.23 14.00 -14.45
C LYS A 47 7.47 14.38 -13.65
N ALA A 48 7.67 13.73 -12.51
CA ALA A 48 8.87 13.93 -11.69
C ALA A 48 10.08 13.17 -12.22
N LYS A 49 9.93 12.42 -13.32
CA LYS A 49 10.95 11.56 -13.92
C LYS A 49 11.42 10.45 -12.97
N ALA A 50 10.56 10.05 -12.06
CA ALA A 50 10.78 8.93 -11.17
C ALA A 50 10.34 7.62 -11.85
N ILE A 51 10.60 6.50 -11.19
CA ILE A 51 10.30 5.16 -11.69
C ILE A 51 9.23 4.54 -10.80
N PRO A 52 7.95 4.55 -11.23
CA PRO A 52 6.88 3.95 -10.44
C PRO A 52 6.76 2.46 -10.66
N LEU A 53 6.63 1.70 -9.57
CA LEU A 53 6.21 0.31 -9.57
C LEU A 53 4.86 0.25 -8.86
N VAL A 54 3.97 -0.63 -9.33
CA VAL A 54 2.61 -0.70 -8.81
C VAL A 54 2.26 -2.13 -8.40
N THR A 55 1.61 -2.26 -7.26
CA THR A 55 0.95 -3.50 -6.83
C THR A 55 -0.48 -3.17 -6.46
N LEU A 56 -1.43 -3.89 -7.04
CA LEU A 56 -2.83 -3.81 -6.66
C LEU A 56 -3.21 -5.09 -5.93
N LYS A 57 -3.86 -4.95 -4.78
CA LYS A 57 -4.22 -6.07 -3.91
C LYS A 57 -5.70 -6.05 -3.60
N ASN A 58 -6.24 -7.24 -3.34
CA ASN A 58 -7.63 -7.43 -2.95
C ASN A 58 -7.66 -8.02 -1.55
N LYS A 59 -8.40 -7.38 -0.64
CA LYS A 59 -8.48 -7.82 0.76
C LYS A 59 -9.09 -9.20 0.93
N GLU A 60 -10.06 -9.56 0.11
CA GLU A 60 -10.68 -10.87 0.19
C GLU A 60 -9.70 -11.98 -0.17
N VAL A 61 -8.87 -11.73 -1.18
CA VAL A 61 -7.80 -12.67 -1.57
C VAL A 61 -6.73 -12.74 -0.48
N ASP A 62 -6.33 -11.59 0.06
CA ASP A 62 -5.36 -11.55 1.16
C ASP A 62 -5.87 -12.33 2.39
N ARG A 63 -7.16 -12.22 2.68
CA ARG A 63 -7.77 -12.97 3.77
C ARG A 63 -7.62 -14.48 3.57
N GLU A 64 -7.89 -14.97 2.36
CA GLU A 64 -7.73 -16.40 2.07
C GLU A 64 -6.29 -16.86 2.23
N ILE A 65 -5.33 -16.03 1.83
CA ILE A 65 -3.91 -16.32 2.05
C ILE A 65 -3.62 -16.41 3.55
N LEU A 66 -4.09 -15.46 4.35
CA LEU A 66 -3.89 -15.45 5.80
C LEU A 66 -4.49 -16.68 6.48
N MET A 67 -5.68 -17.10 6.05
CA MET A 67 -6.36 -18.25 6.63
C MET A 67 -5.56 -19.54 6.52
N GLY A 68 -4.80 -19.71 5.44
CA GLY A 68 -4.01 -20.89 5.20
C GLY A 68 -2.50 -20.71 5.41
N ALA A 69 -2.05 -19.51 5.75
CA ALA A 69 -0.63 -19.20 5.75
C ALA A 69 0.17 -20.05 6.75
N SER A 70 1.33 -20.51 6.29
CA SER A 70 2.35 -21.16 7.11
C SER A 70 3.53 -20.22 7.29
N LYS A 71 4.37 -20.54 8.28
CA LYS A 71 5.64 -19.81 8.47
C LYS A 71 6.48 -19.82 7.20
N GLU A 72 6.60 -20.99 6.57
CA GLU A 72 7.39 -21.15 5.34
C GLU A 72 6.87 -20.26 4.21
N GLN A 73 5.56 -20.24 4.01
CA GLN A 73 4.94 -19.39 2.99
C GLN A 73 5.20 -17.91 3.26
N LEU A 74 5.02 -17.48 4.50
CA LEU A 74 5.20 -16.07 4.88
C LEU A 74 6.67 -15.64 4.75
N GLU A 75 7.60 -16.51 5.11
CA GLU A 75 9.02 -16.23 4.93
C GLU A 75 9.39 -16.13 3.45
N LEU A 76 8.81 -16.96 2.60
CA LEU A 76 9.04 -16.89 1.16
C LEU A 76 8.48 -15.60 0.56
N MET A 77 7.26 -15.24 0.94
CA MET A 77 6.65 -13.98 0.53
C MET A 77 7.49 -12.78 0.98
N ALA A 78 7.97 -12.82 2.24
CA ALA A 78 8.81 -11.75 2.78
C ALA A 78 10.14 -11.64 2.03
N LYS A 79 10.73 -12.75 1.65
CA LYS A 79 11.99 -12.76 0.89
C LYS A 79 11.86 -11.95 -0.41
N TYR A 80 10.80 -12.20 -1.17
CA TYR A 80 10.60 -11.49 -2.44
C TYR A 80 10.20 -10.04 -2.23
N GLU A 81 9.34 -9.79 -1.27
CA GLU A 81 8.89 -8.42 -0.99
C GLU A 81 10.02 -7.57 -0.40
N ALA A 82 10.84 -8.13 0.48
CA ALA A 82 11.99 -7.45 1.06
C ALA A 82 13.01 -7.06 -0.03
N ALA A 83 13.24 -7.96 -0.99
CA ALA A 83 14.12 -7.66 -2.11
C ALA A 83 13.61 -6.45 -2.92
N ARG A 84 12.32 -6.44 -3.23
CA ARG A 84 11.68 -5.33 -3.94
C ARG A 84 11.74 -4.04 -3.12
N MET A 85 11.34 -4.09 -1.84
CA MET A 85 11.34 -2.91 -0.99
C MET A 85 12.73 -2.32 -0.77
N SER A 86 13.77 -3.17 -0.73
CA SER A 86 15.14 -2.71 -0.55
C SER A 86 15.63 -1.84 -1.71
N ASP A 87 15.03 -1.98 -2.89
CA ASP A 87 15.36 -1.17 -4.06
C ASP A 87 14.58 0.15 -4.13
N MET A 88 13.59 0.35 -3.26
CA MET A 88 12.73 1.53 -3.31
C MET A 88 13.30 2.70 -2.54
N ASP A 89 13.12 3.92 -3.08
CA ASP A 89 13.41 5.17 -2.39
C ASP A 89 12.20 5.68 -1.63
N ALA A 90 10.99 5.36 -2.11
CA ALA A 90 9.73 5.79 -1.51
C ALA A 90 8.66 4.71 -1.62
N TYR A 91 7.64 4.83 -0.77
CA TYR A 91 6.50 3.94 -0.74
C TYR A 91 5.22 4.73 -0.50
N ILE A 92 4.19 4.45 -1.28
CA ILE A 92 2.85 5.03 -1.10
C ILE A 92 1.85 3.88 -0.97
N GLY A 93 1.24 3.75 0.20
CA GLY A 93 0.22 2.74 0.46
C GLY A 93 -1.17 3.37 0.46
N ILE A 94 -2.10 2.82 -0.31
CA ILE A 94 -3.48 3.29 -0.39
C ILE A 94 -4.40 2.18 0.11
N ARG A 95 -5.18 2.49 1.14
CA ARG A 95 -6.11 1.54 1.77
C ARG A 95 -7.54 1.93 1.41
N ALA A 96 -8.13 1.21 0.46
CA ALA A 96 -9.47 1.47 -0.07
C ALA A 96 -10.44 0.31 0.19
N GLY A 97 -10.24 -0.42 1.27
CA GLY A 97 -11.09 -1.57 1.63
C GLY A 97 -12.51 -1.15 1.95
N GLN A 98 -13.48 -1.83 1.37
CA GLN A 98 -14.90 -1.56 1.59
C GLN A 98 -15.38 -2.11 2.93
N ASN A 99 -14.75 -3.15 3.45
CA ASN A 99 -15.12 -3.79 4.71
C ASN A 99 -13.93 -3.77 5.67
N SER A 100 -14.00 -2.90 6.68
CA SER A 100 -12.95 -2.76 7.68
C SER A 100 -12.79 -3.99 8.59
N ALA A 101 -13.81 -4.86 8.63
CA ALA A 101 -13.80 -6.08 9.43
C ALA A 101 -13.46 -7.34 8.63
N GLU A 102 -12.92 -7.20 7.42
CA GLU A 102 -12.65 -8.32 6.51
C GLU A 102 -11.77 -9.40 7.14
N THR A 103 -10.82 -9.03 7.99
CA THR A 103 -9.92 -9.98 8.64
C THR A 103 -10.31 -10.32 10.08
N SER A 104 -11.48 -9.90 10.53
CA SER A 104 -11.90 -10.09 11.93
C SER A 104 -12.02 -11.54 12.35
N ASP A 105 -12.30 -12.45 11.40
CA ASP A 105 -12.43 -13.89 11.65
C ASP A 105 -11.14 -14.67 11.40
N VAL A 106 -10.05 -14.00 11.02
CA VAL A 106 -8.77 -14.68 10.86
C VAL A 106 -8.22 -15.01 12.27
N PRO A 107 -7.82 -16.28 12.52
CA PRO A 107 -7.29 -16.66 13.83
C PRO A 107 -6.11 -15.78 14.25
N SER A 108 -6.06 -15.42 15.52
CA SER A 108 -4.97 -14.57 16.04
C SER A 108 -3.60 -15.20 15.84
N GLU A 109 -3.52 -16.52 15.87
CA GLU A 109 -2.28 -17.26 15.56
C GLU A 109 -1.77 -16.91 14.15
N LYS A 110 -2.65 -16.88 13.16
CA LYS A 110 -2.29 -16.54 11.77
C LYS A 110 -1.86 -15.09 11.64
N LEU A 111 -2.54 -14.19 12.32
CA LEU A 111 -2.17 -12.77 12.33
C LEU A 111 -0.80 -12.56 12.99
N SER A 112 -0.50 -13.32 14.05
CA SER A 112 0.80 -13.27 14.72
C SER A 112 1.92 -13.79 13.83
N LEU A 113 1.68 -14.88 13.10
CA LEU A 113 2.63 -15.40 12.12
C LEU A 113 2.90 -14.37 11.03
N TYR A 114 1.85 -13.75 10.51
CA TYR A 114 1.97 -12.72 9.48
C TYR A 114 2.83 -11.55 9.97
N SER A 115 2.54 -11.04 11.16
CA SER A 115 3.30 -9.93 11.74
C SER A 115 4.78 -10.28 11.89
N LYS A 116 5.07 -11.46 12.41
CA LYS A 116 6.45 -11.86 12.71
C LYS A 116 7.27 -12.17 11.47
N TYR A 117 6.70 -12.90 10.52
CA TYR A 117 7.46 -13.43 9.39
C TYR A 117 7.32 -12.65 8.10
N PHE A 118 6.34 -11.77 7.99
CA PHE A 118 6.14 -10.93 6.81
C PHE A 118 6.15 -9.43 7.13
N ALA A 119 5.23 -8.96 7.97
CA ALA A 119 5.06 -7.52 8.17
C ALA A 119 6.29 -6.87 8.81
N ASN A 120 6.81 -7.45 9.89
CA ASN A 120 7.99 -6.88 10.55
C ASN A 120 9.22 -6.86 9.65
N PRO A 121 9.60 -7.96 8.96
CA PRO A 121 10.75 -7.91 8.07
C PRO A 121 10.62 -6.93 6.91
N VAL A 122 9.44 -6.78 6.34
CA VAL A 122 9.23 -5.93 5.16
C VAL A 122 8.93 -4.49 5.57
N HIS A 123 7.91 -4.28 6.38
CA HIS A 123 7.46 -2.94 6.76
C HIS A 123 8.34 -2.34 7.86
N GLY A 124 8.54 -3.08 8.96
CA GLY A 124 9.25 -2.57 10.13
C GLY A 124 10.76 -2.40 9.91
N GLU A 125 11.40 -3.29 9.19
CA GLU A 125 12.85 -3.30 9.01
C GLU A 125 13.32 -2.59 7.75
N ILE A 126 12.48 -2.48 6.72
CA ILE A 126 12.88 -1.89 5.43
C ILE A 126 12.06 -0.65 5.11
N ARG A 127 10.74 -0.80 4.98
CA ARG A 127 9.87 0.28 4.50
C ARG A 127 9.96 1.51 5.39
N VAL A 128 9.71 1.36 6.68
CA VAL A 128 9.66 2.49 7.62
C VAL A 128 11.04 3.16 7.77
N PRO A 129 12.13 2.42 8.08
CA PRO A 129 13.41 3.09 8.32
C PRO A 129 14.18 3.51 7.07
N LYS A 130 13.90 2.90 5.91
CA LYS A 130 14.74 3.05 4.72
C LYS A 130 14.08 3.74 3.54
N THR A 131 12.79 4.08 3.63
CA THR A 131 12.10 4.79 2.55
C THR A 131 11.38 6.02 3.07
N ARG A 132 11.09 6.94 2.16
CA ARG A 132 10.16 8.04 2.43
C ARG A 132 8.76 7.48 2.17
N TRP A 133 8.04 7.12 3.20
CA TRP A 133 6.79 6.38 3.07
C TRP A 133 5.59 7.19 3.54
N VAL A 134 4.45 6.92 2.92
CA VAL A 134 3.16 7.45 3.34
C VAL A 134 2.10 6.38 3.12
N VAL A 135 1.19 6.26 4.06
CA VAL A 135 0.03 5.38 3.95
C VAL A 135 -1.22 6.22 4.20
N LEU A 136 -2.19 6.11 3.32
CA LEU A 136 -3.43 6.88 3.44
C LEU A 136 -4.64 5.99 3.21
N ARG A 137 -5.76 6.41 3.77
CA ARG A 137 -7.05 5.79 3.52
C ARG A 137 -7.72 6.49 2.35
N TYR A 138 -8.14 5.71 1.38
CA TYR A 138 -8.90 6.19 0.24
C TYR A 138 -10.35 6.43 0.67
N PRO A 139 -10.94 7.60 0.41
CA PRO A 139 -12.31 7.88 0.79
C PRO A 139 -13.29 6.91 0.10
N ASN A 140 -14.14 6.27 0.89
CA ASN A 140 -15.19 5.38 0.42
C ASN A 140 -16.44 5.54 1.30
N TYR A 141 -17.47 4.78 0.99
CA TYR A 141 -18.76 4.85 1.69
C TYR A 141 -18.61 4.57 3.19
N SER A 142 -17.87 3.54 3.55
CA SER A 142 -17.68 3.16 4.96
C SER A 142 -17.01 4.28 5.76
N MET A 143 -16.04 4.93 5.18
CA MET A 143 -15.35 6.04 5.84
C MET A 143 -16.22 7.28 5.93
N ALA A 144 -16.99 7.57 4.88
CA ALA A 144 -17.92 8.69 4.88
C ALA A 144 -18.98 8.51 5.98
N GLN A 145 -19.52 7.32 6.13
CA GLN A 145 -20.48 7.01 7.20
C GLN A 145 -19.85 7.17 8.59
N ALA A 146 -18.66 6.64 8.80
CA ALA A 146 -17.95 6.71 10.07
C ALA A 146 -17.67 8.18 10.48
N ALA A 147 -17.44 9.04 9.49
CA ALA A 147 -17.18 10.46 9.72
C ALA A 147 -18.45 11.31 9.69
N ASN A 148 -19.65 10.70 9.57
CA ASN A 148 -20.94 11.40 9.42
C ASN A 148 -20.95 12.37 8.22
N MET A 149 -20.28 11.98 7.15
CA MET A 149 -20.25 12.74 5.92
C MET A 149 -21.24 12.17 4.91
N SER A 150 -21.88 13.02 4.16
CA SER A 150 -22.79 12.63 3.08
C SER A 150 -22.07 12.48 1.75
#